data_36f06c8e5381bf42266f568980ba4349
#
_entry.id   36f06c8e5381bf42266f568980ba4349
#
_cell.length_a   1.000
_cell.length_b   1.000
_cell.length_c   1.000
_cell.angle_alpha   90.00
_cell.angle_beta   90.00
_cell.angle_gamma   90.00
#
_symmetry.space_group_name_H-M   'P 1'
#
loop_
_entity.id
_entity.type
_entity.pdbx_description
1 polymer ?
#
loop_
_entity_poly.entity_id
_entity_poly.type
_entity_poly.pdbx_seq_one_letter_code
_entity_poly.pdbx_strand_id
1 'polypeptide(L)'
;MPDLQTLRSLVHASPTLHAQYRHSRDRVLRAFIGRELDGFLIDAYATQMSRPHELGSPRTNEKIAEFTDTYGNWLSAPESSPDLNSIEPERLRSMSAFYLSVARPLAHQYCEWALGNFIPAILDFVALTNPKTTAKALGINDLNPQRSELIRVFRAIYRYETYYNLFGCNDGKREGVPFTGDWTNHLLLYRFEPWEAEAVACIHAFIYDKYKNLLERSKDNLSPPNVRFTLENGVYRYDEPFRLLAEVNDYLEGMLSRGLRTAVQLLATHDDEGLVVKVRQCLRRSRNQDSTLKDALSEDAQSSRRYELDVPPDPRDEIARNRHCMDFTGDAVPPTEPPLGWVQLWGEGYANIYGEYVPRSVQRWGYVMWNKERWDFPIRHGLLERWCQWPSDDPEVGYMHYAWRPW
;
A
#
# COMPACT_ATOMS: atom_id res chain seq x y z
N MET A 1 26.96 2.49 13.79
CA MET A 1 25.79 1.74 14.29
C MET A 1 24.96 1.29 13.10
N PRO A 2 24.57 0.04 13.03
CA PRO A 2 23.97 -0.50 11.80
C PRO A 2 22.55 0.01 11.51
N ASP A 3 21.62 0.04 12.48
CA ASP A 3 20.24 0.48 12.24
C ASP A 3 19.53 0.97 13.53
N LEU A 4 18.29 1.52 13.37
CA LEU A 4 17.47 1.98 14.50
C LEU A 4 17.08 0.85 15.46
N GLN A 5 16.92 -0.36 14.98
CA GLN A 5 16.61 -1.51 15.83
C GLN A 5 17.79 -1.86 16.75
N THR A 6 18.99 -1.87 16.19
CA THR A 6 20.23 -2.07 16.95
C THR A 6 20.45 -0.94 17.97
N LEU A 7 20.19 0.32 17.58
CA LEU A 7 20.22 1.46 18.50
C LEU A 7 19.23 1.25 19.65
N ARG A 8 17.99 0.86 19.36
CA ARG A 8 16.98 0.58 20.38
C ARG A 8 17.46 -0.50 21.35
N SER A 9 17.96 -1.63 20.83
CA SER A 9 18.48 -2.73 21.64
C SER A 9 19.64 -2.28 22.53
N LEU A 10 20.57 -1.49 21.99
CA LEU A 10 21.71 -0.95 22.72
C LEU A 10 21.29 0.00 23.85
N VAL A 11 20.35 0.90 23.57
CA VAL A 11 19.82 1.86 24.55
C VAL A 11 19.10 1.14 25.71
N HIS A 12 18.42 0.03 25.40
CA HIS A 12 17.75 -0.78 26.43
C HIS A 12 18.70 -1.71 27.20
N ALA A 13 19.88 -2.02 26.65
CA ALA A 13 20.82 -2.93 27.27
C ALA A 13 21.61 -2.34 28.47
N SER A 14 21.73 -1.00 28.56
CA SER A 14 22.56 -0.35 29.57
C SER A 14 22.00 1.00 30.02
N PRO A 15 21.86 1.25 31.34
CA PRO A 15 21.48 2.54 31.91
C PRO A 15 22.40 3.68 31.48
N THR A 16 23.71 3.41 31.37
CA THR A 16 24.71 4.39 30.94
C THR A 16 24.50 4.80 29.50
N LEU A 17 24.28 3.83 28.60
CA LEU A 17 23.99 4.10 27.19
C LEU A 17 22.64 4.80 27.02
N HIS A 18 21.66 4.46 27.85
CA HIS A 18 20.37 5.14 27.89
C HIS A 18 20.53 6.62 28.27
N ALA A 19 21.31 6.94 29.30
CA ALA A 19 21.58 8.31 29.72
C ALA A 19 22.30 9.12 28.62
N GLN A 20 23.33 8.56 28.01
CA GLN A 20 24.04 9.18 26.88
C GLN A 20 23.12 9.39 25.67
N TYR A 21 22.29 8.41 25.35
CA TYR A 21 21.30 8.54 24.28
C TYR A 21 20.33 9.68 24.56
N ARG A 22 19.79 9.79 25.79
CA ARG A 22 18.88 10.88 26.15
C ARG A 22 19.49 12.25 25.94
N HIS A 23 20.76 12.42 26.24
CA HIS A 23 21.48 13.69 26.07
C HIS A 23 21.66 14.07 24.58
N SER A 24 21.89 13.10 23.72
CA SER A 24 22.16 13.33 22.28
C SER A 24 21.09 12.79 21.36
N ARG A 25 19.90 12.48 21.91
CA ARG A 25 18.83 11.74 21.21
C ARG A 25 18.47 12.32 19.85
N ASP A 26 18.22 13.59 19.79
CA ASP A 26 17.72 14.23 18.56
C ASP A 26 18.80 14.21 17.47
N ARG A 27 20.06 14.42 17.80
CA ARG A 27 21.17 14.30 16.86
C ARG A 27 21.32 12.84 16.35
N VAL A 28 21.23 11.89 17.25
CA VAL A 28 21.34 10.46 16.89
C VAL A 28 20.16 10.05 16.01
N LEU A 29 18.94 10.44 16.36
CA LEU A 29 17.75 10.14 15.55
C LEU A 29 17.82 10.77 14.16
N ARG A 30 18.26 12.03 14.02
CA ARG A 30 18.45 12.66 12.71
C ARG A 30 19.40 11.87 11.83
N ALA A 31 20.55 11.50 12.36
CA ALA A 31 21.56 10.74 11.61
C ALA A 31 21.00 9.36 11.17
N PHE A 32 20.20 8.70 12.03
CA PHE A 32 19.58 7.43 11.69
C PHE A 32 18.45 7.57 10.70
N ILE A 33 17.52 8.51 10.91
CA ILE A 33 16.42 8.76 10.00
C ILE A 33 16.94 9.12 8.61
N GLY A 34 17.92 10.01 8.51
CA GLY A 34 18.51 10.39 7.22
C GLY A 34 19.05 9.22 6.43
N ARG A 35 19.60 8.21 7.11
CA ARG A 35 20.10 6.98 6.47
C ARG A 35 19.01 5.94 6.19
N GLU A 36 18.14 5.69 7.19
CA GLU A 36 17.12 4.63 7.07
C GLU A 36 16.01 5.01 6.09
N LEU A 37 15.59 6.28 6.11
CA LEU A 37 14.52 6.79 5.25
C LEU A 37 15.04 7.36 3.93
N ASP A 38 16.34 7.23 3.65
CA ASP A 38 16.91 7.64 2.37
C ASP A 38 16.18 6.97 1.19
N GLY A 39 15.76 7.80 0.24
CA GLY A 39 14.94 7.38 -0.90
C GLY A 39 13.43 7.42 -0.67
N PHE A 40 12.93 7.61 0.59
CA PHE A 40 11.49 7.74 0.90
C PHE A 40 11.21 8.71 2.08
N LEU A 41 12.14 9.59 2.38
CA LEU A 41 12.00 10.57 3.47
C LEU A 41 10.81 11.50 3.27
N ILE A 42 10.56 11.93 2.03
CA ILE A 42 9.44 12.82 1.67
C ILE A 42 8.11 12.12 1.98
N ASP A 43 7.94 10.87 1.57
CA ASP A 43 6.74 10.09 1.84
C ASP A 43 6.54 9.86 3.36
N ALA A 44 7.63 9.60 4.08
CA ALA A 44 7.57 9.43 5.53
C ALA A 44 7.19 10.73 6.26
N TYR A 45 7.71 11.87 5.81
CA TYR A 45 7.35 13.17 6.34
C TYR A 45 5.90 13.55 6.00
N ALA A 46 5.47 13.31 4.76
CA ALA A 46 4.09 13.52 4.33
C ALA A 46 3.11 12.69 5.17
N THR A 47 3.43 11.42 5.44
CA THR A 47 2.63 10.56 6.34
C THR A 47 2.55 11.14 7.76
N GLN A 48 3.61 11.74 8.28
CA GLN A 48 3.57 12.40 9.57
C GLN A 48 2.65 13.62 9.54
N MET A 49 2.78 14.47 8.51
CA MET A 49 2.04 15.72 8.38
C MET A 49 0.55 15.51 8.03
N SER A 50 0.20 14.39 7.39
CA SER A 50 -1.20 14.03 7.08
C SER A 50 -2.00 13.55 8.31
N ARG A 51 -1.36 13.31 9.45
CA ARG A 51 -2.06 12.87 10.66
C ARG A 51 -3.04 13.92 11.17
N PRO A 52 -4.16 13.50 11.79
CA PRO A 52 -5.19 14.43 12.25
C PRO A 52 -4.71 15.53 13.19
N HIS A 53 -3.72 15.26 14.04
CA HIS A 53 -3.18 16.25 14.97
C HIS A 53 -2.22 17.24 14.33
N GLU A 54 -1.57 16.89 13.22
CA GLU A 54 -0.72 17.79 12.43
C GLU A 54 -1.53 18.57 11.39
N LEU A 55 -2.43 17.89 10.68
CA LEU A 55 -3.31 18.51 9.69
C LEU A 55 -4.35 19.45 10.35
N GLY A 56 -4.59 19.25 11.63
CA GLY A 56 -5.55 20.00 12.42
C GLY A 56 -6.97 19.41 12.37
N SER A 57 -7.60 19.34 13.54
CA SER A 57 -8.98 18.88 13.70
C SER A 57 -9.93 20.08 13.72
N PRO A 58 -11.04 20.06 12.98
CA PRO A 58 -11.45 19.03 12.04
C PRO A 58 -10.64 19.03 10.74
N ARG A 59 -10.58 17.87 10.08
CA ARG A 59 -10.06 17.74 8.72
C ARG A 59 -11.13 18.23 7.75
N THR A 60 -10.89 19.37 7.12
CA THR A 60 -11.81 19.92 6.10
C THR A 60 -11.30 19.60 4.68
N ASN A 61 -12.17 19.76 3.68
CA ASN A 61 -11.80 19.54 2.28
C ASN A 61 -10.64 20.46 1.84
N GLU A 62 -10.65 21.70 2.30
CA GLU A 62 -9.64 22.70 1.98
C GLU A 62 -8.27 22.32 2.54
N LYS A 63 -8.21 21.88 3.81
CA LYS A 63 -6.95 21.43 4.43
C LYS A 63 -6.38 20.19 3.74
N ILE A 64 -7.23 19.28 3.31
CA ILE A 64 -6.81 18.09 2.57
C ILE A 64 -6.25 18.49 1.21
N ALA A 65 -6.93 19.36 0.47
CA ALA A 65 -6.46 19.86 -0.82
C ALA A 65 -5.14 20.61 -0.69
N GLU A 66 -5.01 21.54 0.25
CA GLU A 66 -3.78 22.29 0.53
C GLU A 66 -2.61 21.37 0.87
N PHE A 67 -2.87 20.35 1.69
CA PHE A 67 -1.86 19.34 2.02
C PHE A 67 -1.42 18.53 0.80
N THR A 68 -2.36 18.06 -0.02
CA THR A 68 -2.04 17.27 -1.21
C THR A 68 -1.28 18.06 -2.25
N ASP A 69 -1.59 19.35 -2.43
CA ASP A 69 -0.82 20.27 -3.28
C ASP A 69 0.60 20.48 -2.75
N THR A 70 0.74 20.69 -1.44
CA THR A 70 2.05 20.82 -0.80
C THR A 70 2.89 19.55 -0.97
N TYR A 71 2.28 18.40 -0.77
CA TYR A 71 2.97 17.11 -0.95
C TYR A 71 3.36 16.87 -2.42
N GLY A 72 2.48 17.20 -3.37
CA GLY A 72 2.79 17.15 -4.79
C GLY A 72 3.99 18.03 -5.17
N ASN A 73 4.08 19.24 -4.58
CA ASN A 73 5.23 20.11 -4.76
C ASN A 73 6.53 19.51 -4.21
N TRP A 74 6.51 18.81 -3.07
CA TRP A 74 7.69 18.11 -2.56
C TRP A 74 8.14 16.94 -3.44
N LEU A 75 7.20 16.26 -4.09
CA LEU A 75 7.53 15.15 -5.00
C LEU A 75 8.15 15.65 -6.32
N SER A 76 7.61 16.73 -6.89
CA SER A 76 8.08 17.30 -8.15
C SER A 76 9.36 18.14 -8.00
N ALA A 77 9.55 18.78 -6.84
CA ALA A 77 10.71 19.60 -6.51
C ALA A 77 11.25 19.22 -5.12
N PRO A 78 12.03 18.14 -5.01
CA PRO A 78 12.50 17.61 -3.72
C PRO A 78 13.25 18.63 -2.86
N GLU A 79 13.88 19.62 -3.48
CA GLU A 79 14.54 20.74 -2.79
C GLU A 79 13.57 21.66 -2.05
N SER A 80 12.27 21.62 -2.40
CA SER A 80 11.21 22.37 -1.69
C SER A 80 10.74 21.65 -0.42
N SER A 81 11.11 20.38 -0.26
CA SER A 81 10.75 19.60 0.92
C SER A 81 11.54 20.06 2.15
N PRO A 82 10.98 19.92 3.36
CA PRO A 82 11.71 20.29 4.58
C PRO A 82 13.01 19.52 4.72
N ASP A 83 14.11 20.26 4.93
CA ASP A 83 15.39 19.64 5.28
C ASP A 83 15.25 18.87 6.60
N LEU A 84 15.89 17.72 6.67
CA LEU A 84 15.89 16.88 7.86
C LEU A 84 16.33 17.64 9.12
N ASN A 85 17.21 18.62 8.98
CA ASN A 85 17.67 19.45 10.10
C ASN A 85 16.62 20.43 10.61
N SER A 86 15.67 20.81 9.76
CA SER A 86 14.56 21.70 10.11
C SER A 86 13.39 20.97 10.79
N ILE A 87 13.34 19.63 10.71
CA ILE A 87 12.26 18.85 11.31
C ILE A 87 12.36 18.92 12.84
N GLU A 88 11.24 19.24 13.47
CA GLU A 88 11.15 19.31 14.93
C GLU A 88 11.47 17.96 15.60
N PRO A 89 12.11 17.97 16.78
CA PRO A 89 12.50 16.76 17.50
C PRO A 89 11.34 15.81 17.78
N GLU A 90 10.15 16.33 18.02
CA GLU A 90 8.97 15.53 18.30
C GLU A 90 8.47 14.77 17.06
N ARG A 91 8.46 15.43 15.90
CA ARG A 91 8.16 14.82 14.62
C ARG A 91 9.17 13.74 14.26
N LEU A 92 10.46 13.99 14.46
CA LEU A 92 11.50 12.98 14.27
C LEU A 92 11.27 11.73 15.12
N ARG A 93 10.87 11.90 16.39
CA ARG A 93 10.55 10.76 17.28
C ARG A 93 9.33 10.02 16.77
N SER A 94 8.30 10.74 16.34
CA SER A 94 7.08 10.15 15.80
C SER A 94 7.31 9.37 14.50
N MET A 95 8.13 9.93 13.58
CA MET A 95 8.56 9.26 12.34
C MET A 95 9.37 8.00 12.65
N SER A 96 10.35 8.09 13.57
CA SER A 96 11.14 6.94 14.02
C SER A 96 10.28 5.84 14.63
N ALA A 97 9.31 6.22 15.46
CA ALA A 97 8.40 5.28 16.09
C ALA A 97 7.51 4.59 15.05
N PHE A 98 6.99 5.32 14.07
CA PHE A 98 6.19 4.73 12.99
C PHE A 98 7.04 3.78 12.12
N TYR A 99 8.23 4.19 11.73
CA TYR A 99 9.14 3.33 10.98
C TYR A 99 9.41 2.00 11.70
N LEU A 100 9.81 2.06 12.99
CA LEU A 100 10.17 0.87 13.75
C LEU A 100 8.99 -0.03 14.11
N SER A 101 7.83 0.58 14.43
CA SER A 101 6.69 -0.18 14.96
C SER A 101 5.66 -0.54 13.91
N VAL A 102 5.65 0.10 12.74
CA VAL A 102 4.64 -0.10 11.69
C VAL A 102 5.29 -0.40 10.35
N ALA A 103 6.03 0.56 9.76
CA ALA A 103 6.45 0.45 8.38
C ALA A 103 7.44 -0.71 8.17
N ARG A 104 8.47 -0.83 9.01
CA ARG A 104 9.49 -1.88 8.88
C ARG A 104 8.94 -3.30 9.07
N PRO A 105 8.15 -3.59 10.12
CA PRO A 105 7.52 -4.90 10.27
C PRO A 105 6.60 -5.27 9.10
N LEU A 106 5.81 -4.31 8.62
CA LEU A 106 4.91 -4.55 7.48
C LEU A 106 5.68 -4.74 6.18
N ALA A 107 6.74 -3.97 5.93
CA ALA A 107 7.59 -4.17 4.76
C ALA A 107 8.18 -5.58 4.72
N HIS A 108 8.67 -6.09 5.86
CA HIS A 108 9.18 -7.45 5.96
C HIS A 108 8.10 -8.48 5.66
N GLN A 109 6.94 -8.38 6.32
CA GLN A 109 5.81 -9.28 6.09
C GLN A 109 5.27 -9.20 4.66
N TYR A 110 5.29 -8.01 4.06
CA TYR A 110 4.91 -7.82 2.66
C TYR A 110 5.86 -8.54 1.72
N CYS A 111 7.18 -8.35 1.88
CA CYS A 111 8.17 -9.02 1.04
C CYS A 111 8.05 -10.56 1.14
N GLU A 112 7.91 -11.09 2.34
CA GLU A 112 7.67 -12.53 2.54
C GLU A 112 6.41 -13.00 1.84
N TRP A 113 5.31 -12.26 1.99
CA TRP A 113 4.04 -12.60 1.38
C TRP A 113 4.08 -12.51 -0.15
N ALA A 114 4.62 -11.43 -0.71
CA ALA A 114 4.65 -11.23 -2.15
C ALA A 114 5.59 -12.20 -2.85
N LEU A 115 6.79 -12.42 -2.32
CA LEU A 115 7.72 -13.42 -2.84
C LEU A 115 7.20 -14.85 -2.62
N GLY A 116 6.51 -15.09 -1.51
CA GLY A 116 5.83 -16.35 -1.23
C GLY A 116 4.70 -16.68 -2.22
N ASN A 117 4.09 -15.68 -2.87
CA ASN A 117 3.14 -15.86 -3.96
C ASN A 117 3.85 -15.94 -5.33
N PHE A 118 4.88 -15.15 -5.54
CA PHE A 118 5.58 -15.02 -6.82
C PHE A 118 6.40 -16.27 -7.16
N ILE A 119 7.19 -16.77 -6.22
CA ILE A 119 8.09 -17.90 -6.44
C ILE A 119 7.34 -19.20 -6.80
N PRO A 120 6.30 -19.62 -6.07
CA PRO A 120 5.49 -20.78 -6.47
C PRO A 120 4.90 -20.63 -7.87
N ALA A 121 4.38 -19.45 -8.22
CA ALA A 121 3.83 -19.20 -9.55
C ALA A 121 4.87 -19.40 -10.66
N ILE A 122 6.12 -19.00 -10.44
CA ILE A 122 7.21 -19.28 -11.37
C ILE A 122 7.52 -20.78 -11.44
N LEU A 123 7.59 -21.46 -10.29
CA LEU A 123 7.90 -22.87 -10.23
C LEU A 123 6.83 -23.74 -10.89
N ASP A 124 5.56 -23.43 -10.68
CA ASP A 124 4.44 -24.09 -11.33
C ASP A 124 4.50 -23.91 -12.85
N PHE A 125 4.79 -22.69 -13.31
CA PHE A 125 4.97 -22.41 -14.72
C PHE A 125 6.15 -23.19 -15.33
N VAL A 126 7.28 -23.25 -14.62
CA VAL A 126 8.46 -24.04 -15.05
C VAL A 126 8.16 -25.52 -15.09
N ALA A 127 7.45 -26.06 -14.11
CA ALA A 127 7.06 -27.47 -14.08
C ALA A 127 6.21 -27.85 -15.30
N LEU A 128 5.36 -26.94 -15.79
CA LEU A 128 4.55 -27.12 -16.97
C LEU A 128 5.34 -27.03 -18.27
N THR A 129 6.36 -26.16 -18.34
CA THR A 129 7.10 -25.86 -19.56
C THR A 129 8.42 -26.65 -19.66
N ASN A 130 9.08 -26.89 -18.53
CA ASN A 130 10.35 -27.59 -18.45
C ASN A 130 10.53 -28.35 -17.14
N PRO A 131 9.95 -29.56 -16.99
CA PRO A 131 9.89 -30.30 -15.73
C PRO A 131 11.25 -30.75 -15.18
N LYS A 132 12.34 -30.58 -15.92
CA LYS A 132 13.71 -30.90 -15.45
C LYS A 132 14.42 -29.74 -14.78
N THR A 133 13.86 -28.54 -14.81
CA THR A 133 14.46 -27.34 -14.24
C THR A 133 14.13 -27.25 -12.75
N THR A 134 15.12 -27.03 -11.91
CA THR A 134 14.95 -26.89 -10.45
C THR A 134 14.98 -25.42 -10.04
N ALA A 135 14.34 -25.07 -8.92
CA ALA A 135 14.35 -23.72 -8.35
C ALA A 135 15.80 -23.17 -8.18
N LYS A 136 16.75 -24.03 -7.83
CA LYS A 136 18.17 -23.68 -7.69
C LYS A 136 18.80 -23.26 -9.02
N ALA A 137 18.40 -23.90 -10.12
CA ALA A 137 18.90 -23.58 -11.46
C ALA A 137 18.35 -22.23 -11.96
N LEU A 138 17.28 -21.74 -11.37
CA LEU A 138 16.63 -20.48 -11.72
C LEU A 138 17.23 -19.26 -10.98
N GLY A 139 18.12 -19.47 -10.02
CA GLY A 139 18.71 -18.37 -9.22
C GLY A 139 17.71 -17.65 -8.30
N ILE A 140 16.49 -18.20 -8.13
CA ILE A 140 15.37 -17.55 -7.42
C ILE A 140 15.49 -17.70 -5.88
N ASN A 141 16.61 -18.20 -5.39
CA ASN A 141 16.77 -18.54 -3.96
C ASN A 141 16.96 -17.33 -3.03
N ASP A 142 17.17 -16.13 -3.55
CA ASP A 142 17.36 -14.96 -2.71
C ASP A 142 16.02 -14.27 -2.40
N LEU A 143 15.47 -14.61 -1.22
CA LEU A 143 14.26 -13.99 -0.67
C LEU A 143 14.54 -12.58 -0.09
N ASN A 144 15.81 -12.17 0.00
CA ASN A 144 16.16 -10.89 0.58
C ASN A 144 15.93 -9.77 -0.46
N PRO A 145 15.08 -8.78 -0.15
CA PRO A 145 14.85 -7.67 -1.06
C PRO A 145 16.08 -6.76 -1.11
N GLN A 146 16.39 -6.27 -2.30
CA GLN A 146 17.44 -5.27 -2.51
C GLN A 146 17.00 -3.88 -2.02
N ARG A 147 17.94 -2.94 -1.88
CA ARG A 147 17.66 -1.60 -1.37
C ARG A 147 16.64 -0.84 -2.24
N SER A 148 16.75 -0.89 -3.56
CA SER A 148 15.79 -0.28 -4.49
C SER A 148 14.38 -0.86 -4.35
N GLU A 149 14.28 -2.19 -4.19
CA GLU A 149 13.02 -2.90 -3.95
C GLU A 149 12.38 -2.47 -2.62
N LEU A 150 13.18 -2.41 -1.55
CA LEU A 150 12.71 -1.92 -0.24
C LEU A 150 12.25 -0.47 -0.28
N ILE A 151 12.91 0.41 -1.04
CA ILE A 151 12.48 1.81 -1.19
C ILE A 151 11.10 1.85 -1.86
N ARG A 152 10.84 1.07 -2.92
CA ARG A 152 9.51 0.99 -3.55
C ARG A 152 8.45 0.51 -2.55
N VAL A 153 8.76 -0.54 -1.79
CA VAL A 153 7.85 -1.06 -0.75
C VAL A 153 7.58 -0.02 0.33
N PHE A 154 8.60 0.66 0.85
CA PHE A 154 8.40 1.69 1.87
C PHE A 154 7.61 2.88 1.34
N ARG A 155 7.92 3.41 0.14
CA ARG A 155 7.12 4.47 -0.50
C ARG A 155 5.64 4.07 -0.54
N ALA A 156 5.34 2.88 -1.03
CA ALA A 156 3.97 2.39 -1.13
C ALA A 156 3.28 2.27 0.25
N ILE A 157 3.98 1.77 1.27
CA ILE A 157 3.47 1.68 2.66
C ILE A 157 3.16 3.08 3.22
N TYR A 158 4.04 4.05 3.04
CA TYR A 158 3.84 5.40 3.53
C TYR A 158 2.71 6.12 2.77
N ARG A 159 2.62 5.96 1.46
CA ARG A 159 1.54 6.52 0.63
C ARG A 159 0.18 5.91 0.97
N TYR A 160 0.13 4.61 1.22
CA TYR A 160 -1.06 3.94 1.72
C TYR A 160 -1.52 4.53 3.07
N GLU A 161 -0.62 4.70 4.02
CA GLU A 161 -0.96 5.33 5.31
C GLU A 161 -1.38 6.79 5.13
N THR A 162 -0.73 7.54 4.24
CA THR A 162 -1.11 8.93 3.90
C THR A 162 -2.53 8.99 3.36
N TYR A 163 -2.89 8.08 2.44
CA TYR A 163 -4.26 7.97 1.93
C TYR A 163 -5.27 7.84 3.07
N TYR A 164 -5.06 6.89 3.97
CA TYR A 164 -6.01 6.67 5.06
C TYR A 164 -5.93 7.69 6.19
N ASN A 165 -4.83 8.41 6.34
CA ASN A 165 -4.80 9.58 7.22
C ASN A 165 -5.70 10.71 6.70
N LEU A 166 -5.77 10.90 5.39
CA LEU A 166 -6.57 11.94 4.74
C LEU A 166 -8.04 11.55 4.61
N PHE A 167 -8.32 10.35 4.11
CA PHE A 167 -9.65 9.92 3.67
C PHE A 167 -10.25 8.80 4.52
N GLY A 168 -9.48 8.16 5.39
CA GLY A 168 -9.92 7.02 6.19
C GLY A 168 -10.67 7.38 7.47
N CYS A 169 -11.16 6.34 8.14
CA CYS A 169 -11.84 6.38 9.43
C CYS A 169 -10.87 6.38 10.61
N ASN A 170 -10.00 7.35 10.71
CA ASN A 170 -9.13 7.53 11.86
C ASN A 170 -9.79 8.42 12.95
N ASP A 171 -9.07 8.61 14.06
CA ASP A 171 -9.61 9.33 15.25
C ASP A 171 -9.88 10.83 15.03
N GLY A 172 -9.50 11.40 13.89
CA GLY A 172 -9.73 12.81 13.57
C GLY A 172 -11.14 13.06 13.05
N LYS A 173 -11.78 14.12 13.56
CA LYS A 173 -13.08 14.56 13.06
C LYS A 173 -12.96 15.00 11.60
N ARG A 174 -13.78 14.45 10.73
CA ARG A 174 -13.89 14.81 9.31
C ARG A 174 -15.08 15.78 9.15
N GLU A 175 -14.87 16.89 8.47
CA GLU A 175 -15.92 17.85 8.11
C GLU A 175 -15.87 18.16 6.61
N GLY A 176 -17.05 18.36 6.03
CA GLY A 176 -17.25 18.62 4.62
C GLY A 176 -17.98 17.46 3.93
N VAL A 177 -18.25 17.65 2.65
CA VAL A 177 -18.83 16.60 1.81
C VAL A 177 -17.79 15.51 1.60
N PRO A 178 -18.12 14.22 1.81
CA PRO A 178 -17.21 13.12 1.52
C PRO A 178 -16.71 13.18 0.08
N PHE A 179 -15.44 12.90 -0.12
CA PHE A 179 -14.87 12.81 -1.45
C PHE A 179 -15.30 11.51 -2.14
N THR A 180 -15.63 11.60 -3.42
CA THR A 180 -15.79 10.43 -4.30
C THR A 180 -14.43 9.81 -4.58
N GLY A 181 -14.41 8.59 -5.16
CA GLY A 181 -13.18 7.94 -5.59
C GLY A 181 -12.40 8.77 -6.59
N ASP A 182 -13.07 9.35 -7.58
CA ASP A 182 -12.47 10.26 -8.54
C ASP A 182 -11.75 11.43 -7.86
N TRP A 183 -12.42 12.12 -6.93
CA TRP A 183 -11.79 13.21 -6.19
C TRP A 183 -10.59 12.75 -5.35
N THR A 184 -10.68 11.61 -4.66
CA THR A 184 -9.54 11.11 -3.88
C THR A 184 -8.38 10.67 -4.77
N ASN A 185 -8.69 10.14 -5.95
CA ASN A 185 -7.72 9.83 -6.98
C ASN A 185 -7.01 11.10 -7.46
N HIS A 186 -7.75 12.11 -7.91
CA HIS A 186 -7.19 13.39 -8.35
C HIS A 186 -6.35 14.10 -7.28
N LEU A 187 -6.82 14.11 -6.04
CA LEU A 187 -6.13 14.79 -4.96
C LEU A 187 -4.81 14.13 -4.60
N LEU A 188 -4.72 12.79 -4.62
CA LEU A 188 -3.55 12.10 -4.12
C LEU A 188 -2.88 11.16 -5.13
N LEU A 189 -3.61 10.19 -5.71
CA LEU A 189 -2.97 9.16 -6.54
C LEU A 189 -2.36 9.73 -7.82
N TYR A 190 -2.96 10.76 -8.39
CA TYR A 190 -2.40 11.48 -9.54
C TYR A 190 -1.08 12.22 -9.26
N ARG A 191 -0.69 12.37 -7.99
CA ARG A 191 0.62 12.93 -7.63
C ARG A 191 1.75 11.91 -7.81
N PHE A 192 1.41 10.64 -7.99
CA PHE A 192 2.37 9.54 -8.14
C PHE A 192 2.49 9.13 -9.61
N GLU A 193 3.60 8.58 -10.00
CA GLU A 193 3.71 7.90 -11.28
C GLU A 193 2.80 6.65 -11.29
N PRO A 194 2.29 6.21 -12.44
CA PRO A 194 1.36 5.08 -12.52
C PRO A 194 1.85 3.81 -11.82
N TRP A 195 3.11 3.45 -11.99
CA TRP A 195 3.70 2.29 -11.31
C TRP A 195 3.83 2.46 -9.78
N GLU A 196 3.91 3.70 -9.32
CA GLU A 196 3.93 4.02 -7.89
C GLU A 196 2.54 3.92 -7.28
N ALA A 197 1.49 4.29 -8.01
CA ALA A 197 0.10 4.06 -7.60
C ALA A 197 -0.22 2.55 -7.59
N GLU A 198 0.25 1.79 -8.58
CA GLU A 198 0.19 0.32 -8.58
C GLU A 198 0.92 -0.30 -7.38
N ALA A 199 2.04 0.27 -6.97
CA ALA A 199 2.71 -0.18 -5.75
C ALA A 199 1.82 -0.01 -4.51
N VAL A 200 1.04 1.08 -4.42
CA VAL A 200 0.03 1.27 -3.35
C VAL A 200 -1.07 0.21 -3.46
N ALA A 201 -1.53 -0.12 -4.68
CA ALA A 201 -2.50 -1.20 -4.91
C ALA A 201 -1.97 -2.57 -4.45
N CYS A 202 -0.68 -2.87 -4.68
CA CYS A 202 -0.06 -4.09 -4.18
C CYS A 202 -0.04 -4.15 -2.64
N ILE A 203 0.22 -3.04 -1.95
CA ILE A 203 0.11 -2.97 -0.48
C ILE A 203 -1.34 -3.15 -0.03
N HIS A 204 -2.29 -2.54 -0.74
CA HIS A 204 -3.72 -2.74 -0.46
C HIS A 204 -4.12 -4.22 -0.56
N ALA A 205 -3.73 -4.91 -1.63
CA ALA A 205 -3.98 -6.33 -1.82
C ALA A 205 -3.40 -7.18 -0.67
N PHE A 206 -2.20 -6.85 -0.21
CA PHE A 206 -1.56 -7.52 0.92
C PHE A 206 -2.37 -7.35 2.22
N ILE A 207 -2.72 -6.11 2.61
CA ILE A 207 -3.47 -5.86 3.84
C ILE A 207 -4.87 -6.47 3.75
N TYR A 208 -5.52 -6.36 2.59
CA TYR A 208 -6.81 -6.99 2.33
C TYR A 208 -6.76 -8.52 2.55
N ASP A 209 -5.78 -9.21 1.98
CA ASP A 209 -5.62 -10.66 2.17
C ASP A 209 -5.36 -11.03 3.63
N LYS A 210 -4.54 -10.23 4.33
CA LYS A 210 -4.31 -10.44 5.76
C LYS A 210 -5.59 -10.28 6.58
N TYR A 211 -6.39 -9.25 6.32
CA TYR A 211 -7.67 -9.03 7.00
C TYR A 211 -8.71 -10.09 6.63
N LYS A 212 -8.79 -10.49 5.35
CA LYS A 212 -9.65 -11.59 4.93
C LYS A 212 -9.34 -12.86 5.73
N ASN A 213 -8.07 -13.22 5.85
CA ASN A 213 -7.64 -14.37 6.62
C ASN A 213 -7.96 -14.24 8.13
N LEU A 214 -7.85 -13.02 8.71
CA LEU A 214 -8.24 -12.78 10.10
C LEU A 214 -9.76 -12.96 10.29
N LEU A 215 -10.57 -12.43 9.39
CA LEU A 215 -12.03 -12.59 9.44
C LEU A 215 -12.44 -14.05 9.27
N GLU A 216 -11.83 -14.77 8.35
CA GLU A 216 -12.08 -16.21 8.16
C GLU A 216 -11.76 -17.02 9.43
N ARG A 217 -10.64 -16.74 10.09
CA ARG A 217 -10.28 -17.38 11.37
C ARG A 217 -11.23 -17.04 12.51
N SER A 218 -11.78 -15.82 12.51
CA SER A 218 -12.62 -15.30 13.57
C SER A 218 -14.10 -15.50 13.33
N LYS A 219 -14.51 -15.99 12.15
CA LYS A 219 -15.92 -16.03 11.72
C LYS A 219 -16.84 -16.75 12.70
N ASP A 220 -16.42 -17.88 13.24
CA ASP A 220 -17.25 -18.67 14.17
C ASP A 220 -17.43 -17.96 15.52
N ASN A 221 -16.46 -17.16 15.95
CA ASN A 221 -16.50 -16.36 17.16
C ASN A 221 -17.15 -14.97 16.94
N LEU A 222 -17.23 -14.51 15.70
CA LEU A 222 -17.91 -13.28 15.30
C LEU A 222 -19.40 -13.53 15.02
N SER A 223 -19.75 -14.73 14.57
CA SER A 223 -21.13 -15.14 14.27
C SER A 223 -21.95 -15.40 15.55
N PRO A 224 -23.25 -15.05 15.60
CA PRO A 224 -24.12 -15.54 16.66
C PRO A 224 -24.28 -17.08 16.52
N PRO A 225 -24.34 -17.85 17.58
CA PRO A 225 -25.41 -17.77 18.57
C PRO A 225 -25.04 -17.04 19.85
N ASN A 226 -23.80 -16.59 20.04
CA ASN A 226 -23.34 -16.11 21.34
C ASN A 226 -23.17 -14.60 21.48
N VAL A 227 -23.43 -13.80 20.44
CA VAL A 227 -23.19 -12.34 20.54
C VAL A 227 -24.42 -11.55 20.16
N ARG A 228 -25.13 -11.12 21.17
CA ARG A 228 -26.07 -10.00 21.06
C ARG A 228 -25.25 -8.73 20.86
N PHE A 229 -25.24 -8.16 19.66
CA PHE A 229 -24.77 -6.80 19.44
C PHE A 229 -25.80 -5.84 20.08
N THR A 230 -25.59 -5.52 21.33
CA THR A 230 -26.28 -4.36 21.94
C THR A 230 -25.49 -3.13 21.56
N LEU A 231 -26.00 -2.35 20.63
CA LEU A 231 -25.60 -0.95 20.45
C LEU A 231 -26.17 -0.18 21.65
N GLU A 232 -25.32 0.56 22.34
CA GLU A 232 -25.71 1.32 23.55
C GLU A 232 -26.79 2.38 23.32
N ASN A 233 -27.20 2.71 22.10
CA ASN A 233 -28.23 3.70 21.80
C ASN A 233 -29.04 3.40 20.52
N GLY A 234 -29.40 2.19 20.25
CA GLY A 234 -30.27 1.86 19.13
C GLY A 234 -30.36 0.36 18.92
N VAL A 235 -31.51 -0.18 19.23
CA VAL A 235 -31.79 -1.60 19.06
C VAL A 235 -31.96 -1.89 17.58
N TYR A 236 -30.91 -2.31 16.91
CA TYR A 236 -31.09 -3.14 15.71
C TYR A 236 -31.05 -4.60 16.17
N ARG A 237 -32.23 -5.17 16.41
CA ARG A 237 -32.38 -6.62 16.46
C ARG A 237 -32.14 -7.17 15.07
N TYR A 238 -30.93 -7.62 14.81
CA TYR A 238 -30.70 -8.55 13.71
C TYR A 238 -31.03 -9.95 14.26
N ASP A 239 -32.26 -10.38 14.08
CA ASP A 239 -32.70 -11.76 14.35
C ASP A 239 -32.22 -12.76 13.28
N GLU A 240 -31.44 -12.29 12.29
CA GLU A 240 -30.84 -13.16 11.30
C GLU A 240 -29.36 -13.43 11.60
N PRO A 241 -28.88 -14.65 11.34
CA PRO A 241 -27.46 -14.94 11.45
C PRO A 241 -26.69 -13.95 10.57
N PHE A 242 -25.71 -13.34 11.18
CA PHE A 242 -24.81 -12.38 10.55
C PHE A 242 -24.45 -12.85 9.14
N ARG A 243 -24.96 -12.18 8.13
CA ARG A 243 -24.61 -12.46 6.73
C ARG A 243 -23.21 -11.95 6.43
N LEU A 244 -22.23 -12.52 7.13
CA LEU A 244 -20.81 -12.20 6.94
C LEU A 244 -20.43 -12.37 5.45
N LEU A 245 -21.06 -13.28 4.74
CA LEU A 245 -20.74 -13.59 3.35
C LEU A 245 -21.24 -12.54 2.35
N ALA A 246 -22.29 -11.80 2.66
CA ALA A 246 -22.82 -10.76 1.74
C ALA A 246 -22.21 -9.37 2.00
N GLU A 247 -21.74 -9.11 3.22
CA GLU A 247 -21.24 -7.81 3.67
C GLU A 247 -19.75 -7.82 4.03
N VAL A 248 -19.04 -8.94 3.77
CA VAL A 248 -17.62 -9.08 4.12
C VAL A 248 -16.78 -7.97 3.50
N ASN A 249 -17.08 -7.57 2.28
CA ASN A 249 -16.34 -6.52 1.60
C ASN A 249 -16.47 -5.17 2.32
N ASP A 250 -17.66 -4.78 2.74
CA ASP A 250 -17.89 -3.51 3.45
C ASP A 250 -17.17 -3.48 4.80
N TYR A 251 -17.12 -4.63 5.50
CA TYR A 251 -16.36 -4.73 6.75
C TYR A 251 -14.86 -4.68 6.51
N LEU A 252 -14.38 -5.33 5.46
CA LEU A 252 -12.97 -5.30 5.07
C LEU A 252 -12.55 -3.87 4.73
N GLU A 253 -13.31 -3.15 3.92
CA GLU A 253 -13.02 -1.76 3.58
C GLU A 253 -13.06 -0.86 4.83
N GLY A 254 -14.01 -1.08 5.73
CA GLY A 254 -14.06 -0.39 7.03
C GLY A 254 -12.83 -0.66 7.91
N MET A 255 -12.27 -1.87 7.88
CA MET A 255 -11.03 -2.21 8.60
C MET A 255 -9.80 -1.59 7.92
N LEU A 256 -9.72 -1.65 6.59
CA LEU A 256 -8.65 -1.06 5.79
C LEU A 256 -8.55 0.45 6.01
N SER A 257 -9.69 1.13 6.09
CA SER A 257 -9.79 2.58 6.27
C SER A 257 -9.21 3.11 7.59
N ARG A 258 -8.79 2.23 8.51
CA ARG A 258 -8.19 2.62 9.79
C ARG A 258 -6.68 2.77 9.76
N GLY A 259 -6.08 2.54 8.61
CA GLY A 259 -4.64 2.66 8.42
C GLY A 259 -3.81 1.52 9.04
N LEU A 260 -2.50 1.63 8.86
CA LEU A 260 -1.55 0.56 9.11
C LEU A 260 -1.25 0.31 10.59
N ARG A 261 -1.43 1.30 11.47
CA ARG A 261 -1.29 1.09 12.93
C ARG A 261 -2.28 0.05 13.43
N THR A 262 -3.53 0.14 12.97
CA THR A 262 -4.57 -0.85 13.28
C THR A 262 -4.22 -2.20 12.68
N ALA A 263 -3.71 -2.23 11.45
CA ALA A 263 -3.28 -3.47 10.79
C ALA A 263 -2.21 -4.20 11.62
N VAL A 264 -1.14 -3.51 12.03
CA VAL A 264 -0.09 -4.12 12.86
C VAL A 264 -0.64 -4.64 14.18
N GLN A 265 -1.52 -3.88 14.84
CA GLN A 265 -2.11 -4.31 16.12
C GLN A 265 -2.97 -5.56 15.97
N LEU A 266 -3.74 -5.67 14.89
CA LEU A 266 -4.55 -6.85 14.59
C LEU A 266 -3.67 -8.05 14.24
N LEU A 267 -2.69 -7.85 13.35
CA LEU A 267 -1.79 -8.92 12.90
C LEU A 267 -0.88 -9.45 14.02
N ALA A 268 -0.53 -8.61 15.01
CA ALA A 268 0.25 -9.00 16.17
C ALA A 268 -0.58 -9.69 17.27
N THR A 269 -1.91 -9.82 17.10
CA THR A 269 -2.77 -10.46 18.10
C THR A 269 -2.83 -11.96 17.84
N HIS A 270 -2.28 -12.73 18.75
CA HIS A 270 -2.17 -14.18 18.63
C HIS A 270 -3.31 -14.94 19.31
N ASP A 271 -3.93 -14.33 20.33
CA ASP A 271 -5.07 -14.93 21.03
C ASP A 271 -6.37 -14.61 20.28
N ASP A 272 -7.23 -15.63 20.17
CA ASP A 272 -8.47 -15.52 19.39
C ASP A 272 -9.51 -14.62 20.08
N GLU A 273 -9.57 -14.57 21.42
CA GLU A 273 -10.50 -13.71 22.16
C GLU A 273 -10.14 -12.24 22.00
N GLY A 274 -8.87 -11.89 22.18
CA GLY A 274 -8.36 -10.53 21.97
C GLY A 274 -8.51 -10.08 20.52
N LEU A 275 -8.33 -10.98 19.56
CA LEU A 275 -8.55 -10.71 18.15
C LEU A 275 -10.02 -10.36 17.86
N VAL A 276 -10.96 -11.18 18.36
CA VAL A 276 -12.40 -10.92 18.21
C VAL A 276 -12.81 -9.57 18.80
N VAL A 277 -12.30 -9.22 19.98
CA VAL A 277 -12.57 -7.92 20.60
C VAL A 277 -12.09 -6.76 19.72
N LYS A 278 -10.84 -6.83 19.22
CA LYS A 278 -10.26 -5.79 18.37
C LYS A 278 -10.98 -5.69 17.02
N VAL A 279 -11.27 -6.80 16.38
CA VAL A 279 -12.03 -6.82 15.11
C VAL A 279 -13.40 -6.17 15.31
N ARG A 280 -14.13 -6.52 16.38
CA ARG A 280 -15.41 -5.88 16.69
C ARG A 280 -15.31 -4.37 16.91
N GLN A 281 -14.25 -3.89 17.53
CA GLN A 281 -14.02 -2.45 17.68
C GLN A 281 -13.79 -1.78 16.31
N CYS A 282 -13.14 -2.46 15.40
CA CYS A 282 -12.96 -1.98 14.03
C CYS A 282 -14.28 -1.95 13.26
N LEU A 283 -15.11 -2.98 13.35
CA LEU A 283 -16.39 -3.07 12.65
C LEU A 283 -17.41 -2.01 13.11
N ARG A 284 -17.40 -1.60 14.38
CA ARG A 284 -18.38 -0.66 14.98
C ARG A 284 -18.29 0.77 14.46
N ARG A 285 -17.19 1.19 13.83
CA ARG A 285 -16.91 2.60 13.53
C ARG A 285 -16.98 2.99 12.06
N SER A 286 -17.42 2.10 11.15
CA SER A 286 -17.25 2.26 9.71
C SER A 286 -18.29 3.13 8.98
N ARG A 287 -19.06 3.94 9.66
CA ARG A 287 -20.26 4.59 9.09
C ARG A 287 -20.07 6.01 8.59
N ASN A 288 -19.04 6.58 8.19
CA ASN A 288 -18.97 7.89 7.51
C ASN A 288 -17.55 8.08 6.95
N GLN A 289 -17.28 7.52 5.81
CA GLN A 289 -15.96 7.66 5.21
C GLN A 289 -16.05 8.26 3.80
N ASP A 290 -15.01 8.96 3.41
CA ASP A 290 -14.74 9.23 2.01
C ASP A 290 -14.62 7.91 1.23
N SER A 291 -14.59 7.94 -0.09
CA SER A 291 -14.41 6.75 -0.92
C SER A 291 -13.23 5.91 -0.50
N THR A 292 -13.37 4.60 -0.66
CA THR A 292 -12.30 3.66 -0.32
C THR A 292 -11.12 3.79 -1.28
N LEU A 293 -9.96 3.31 -0.88
CA LEU A 293 -8.80 3.25 -1.77
C LEU A 293 -9.10 2.36 -3.00
N LYS A 294 -9.89 1.31 -2.81
CA LYS A 294 -10.34 0.46 -3.91
C LYS A 294 -11.13 1.28 -4.93
N ASP A 295 -12.07 2.10 -4.48
CA ASP A 295 -12.86 2.96 -5.37
C ASP A 295 -11.97 3.96 -6.11
N ALA A 296 -11.00 4.56 -5.42
CA ALA A 296 -10.05 5.49 -6.04
C ALA A 296 -9.14 4.81 -7.07
N LEU A 297 -8.77 3.56 -6.86
CA LEU A 297 -7.94 2.77 -7.77
C LEU A 297 -8.74 2.20 -8.96
N SER A 298 -10.04 1.93 -8.77
CA SER A 298 -10.91 1.29 -9.76
C SER A 298 -11.87 2.26 -10.47
N GLU A 299 -11.58 3.53 -10.43
CA GLU A 299 -12.48 4.57 -10.89
C GLU A 299 -12.89 4.49 -12.35
N ASP A 300 -14.18 4.71 -12.56
CA ASP A 300 -14.79 4.86 -13.88
C ASP A 300 -14.16 6.00 -14.70
N ALA A 301 -13.58 7.01 -14.04
CA ALA A 301 -12.84 8.07 -14.72
C ALA A 301 -11.66 7.54 -15.54
N GLN A 302 -11.13 6.40 -15.19
CA GLN A 302 -10.05 5.75 -15.96
C GLN A 302 -10.59 4.87 -17.08
N SER A 303 -11.70 4.20 -16.87
CA SER A 303 -12.43 3.55 -17.97
C SER A 303 -12.99 4.59 -18.93
N SER A 304 -13.57 5.70 -18.45
CA SER A 304 -14.00 6.84 -19.26
C SER A 304 -12.87 7.42 -20.10
N ARG A 305 -11.69 7.60 -19.55
CA ARG A 305 -10.53 8.11 -20.28
C ARG A 305 -10.05 7.20 -21.41
N ARG A 306 -10.32 5.91 -21.33
CA ARG A 306 -10.04 4.96 -22.41
C ARG A 306 -11.08 4.97 -23.51
N TYR A 307 -12.33 5.18 -23.15
CA TYR A 307 -13.48 5.01 -24.06
C TYR A 307 -14.14 6.32 -24.46
N GLU A 308 -14.02 7.37 -23.68
CA GLU A 308 -14.61 8.68 -23.99
C GLU A 308 -13.58 9.59 -24.66
N LEU A 309 -13.61 9.60 -25.97
CA LEU A 309 -12.87 10.55 -26.80
C LEU A 309 -13.27 12.03 -26.56
N ASP A 310 -14.33 12.27 -25.82
CA ASP A 310 -14.94 13.58 -25.62
C ASP A 310 -14.49 14.30 -24.33
N VAL A 311 -13.80 13.61 -23.42
CA VAL A 311 -13.23 14.26 -22.22
C VAL A 311 -11.78 14.64 -22.51
N PRO A 312 -11.42 15.95 -22.38
CA PRO A 312 -10.03 16.34 -22.58
C PRO A 312 -9.14 15.58 -21.60
N PRO A 313 -8.03 14.99 -22.08
CA PRO A 313 -7.12 14.26 -21.22
C PRO A 313 -6.57 15.19 -20.13
N ASP A 314 -6.41 14.66 -18.93
CA ASP A 314 -5.67 15.36 -17.88
C ASP A 314 -4.27 15.74 -18.39
N PRO A 315 -3.71 16.91 -18.05
CA PRO A 315 -2.37 17.31 -18.49
C PRO A 315 -1.29 16.25 -18.25
N ARG A 316 -1.41 15.46 -17.20
CA ARG A 316 -0.53 14.34 -16.91
C ARG A 316 -0.70 13.21 -17.94
N ASP A 317 -1.93 12.89 -18.29
CA ASP A 317 -2.25 11.86 -19.27
C ASP A 317 -1.76 12.26 -20.66
N GLU A 318 -1.83 13.54 -20.98
CA GLU A 318 -1.30 14.10 -22.21
C GLU A 318 0.24 14.02 -22.26
N ILE A 319 0.90 14.33 -21.16
CA ILE A 319 2.37 14.15 -21.03
C ILE A 319 2.72 12.67 -21.15
N ALA A 320 1.98 11.77 -20.53
CA ALA A 320 2.23 10.33 -20.60
C ALA A 320 1.99 9.76 -22.00
N ARG A 321 0.95 10.24 -22.72
CA ARG A 321 0.69 9.88 -24.12
C ARG A 321 1.82 10.32 -25.06
N ASN A 322 2.43 11.45 -24.79
CA ASN A 322 3.52 12.01 -25.57
C ASN A 322 4.89 11.45 -25.16
N ARG A 323 4.99 10.77 -24.03
CA ARG A 323 6.15 9.94 -23.71
C ARG A 323 6.11 8.71 -24.61
N HIS A 324 7.01 8.67 -25.60
CA HIS A 324 7.30 7.45 -26.33
C HIS A 324 7.64 6.33 -25.33
N CYS A 325 7.29 5.09 -25.68
CA CYS A 325 7.46 3.84 -24.94
C CYS A 325 8.34 4.01 -23.70
N MET A 326 7.76 3.76 -22.53
CA MET A 326 8.54 3.80 -21.29
C MET A 326 9.53 2.65 -21.29
N ASP A 327 10.70 2.90 -21.84
CA ASP A 327 11.77 1.92 -21.87
C ASP A 327 12.29 1.68 -20.46
N PHE A 328 12.61 0.43 -20.18
CA PHE A 328 13.30 0.11 -18.94
C PHE A 328 14.74 0.61 -19.00
N THR A 329 15.08 1.56 -18.15
CA THR A 329 16.40 2.22 -18.12
C THR A 329 17.36 1.62 -17.09
N GLY A 330 16.88 0.72 -16.24
CA GLY A 330 17.65 0.07 -15.17
C GLY A 330 17.05 0.30 -13.78
N ASP A 331 17.57 -0.43 -12.80
CA ASP A 331 17.15 -0.32 -11.40
C ASP A 331 18.02 0.70 -10.66
N ALA A 332 17.66 1.97 -10.74
CA ALA A 332 18.34 3.05 -10.01
C ALA A 332 18.10 2.99 -8.50
N VAL A 333 18.95 3.65 -7.72
CA VAL A 333 18.78 3.87 -6.29
C VAL A 333 18.99 5.36 -5.98
N PRO A 334 17.97 6.10 -5.53
CA PRO A 334 16.58 5.67 -5.34
C PRO A 334 15.86 5.39 -6.67
N PRO A 335 14.87 4.49 -6.70
CA PRO A 335 14.14 4.18 -7.92
C PRO A 335 13.24 5.37 -8.31
N THR A 336 13.46 5.90 -9.52
CA THR A 336 12.71 7.03 -10.09
C THR A 336 12.02 6.66 -11.40
N GLU A 337 12.47 5.57 -12.01
CA GLU A 337 11.98 5.09 -13.30
C GLU A 337 11.09 3.85 -13.14
N PRO A 338 10.26 3.53 -14.14
CA PRO A 338 9.37 2.39 -14.07
C PRO A 338 10.15 1.07 -13.91
N PRO A 339 9.72 0.18 -13.01
CA PRO A 339 10.35 -1.14 -12.88
C PRO A 339 10.06 -2.03 -14.08
N LEU A 340 10.94 -3.00 -14.34
CA LEU A 340 10.83 -3.87 -15.51
C LEU A 340 9.48 -4.60 -15.58
N GLY A 341 8.94 -5.04 -14.46
CA GLY A 341 7.61 -5.69 -14.41
C GLY A 341 6.49 -4.78 -14.91
N TRP A 342 6.55 -3.47 -14.62
CA TRP A 342 5.63 -2.49 -15.18
C TRP A 342 5.82 -2.35 -16.70
N VAL A 343 7.05 -2.11 -17.15
CA VAL A 343 7.37 -1.90 -18.57
C VAL A 343 6.92 -3.10 -19.41
N GLN A 344 7.13 -4.31 -18.93
CA GLN A 344 6.71 -5.53 -19.64
C GLN A 344 5.19 -5.69 -19.70
N LEU A 345 4.48 -5.22 -18.71
CA LEU A 345 3.02 -5.31 -18.70
C LEU A 345 2.38 -4.19 -19.53
N TRP A 346 2.99 -3.01 -19.55
CA TRP A 346 2.39 -1.78 -20.07
C TRP A 346 3.19 -1.05 -21.14
N GLY A 347 4.39 -1.53 -21.50
CA GLY A 347 5.41 -0.79 -22.25
C GLY A 347 5.01 -0.34 -23.65
N GLU A 348 4.03 -0.98 -24.28
CA GLU A 348 3.55 -0.59 -25.63
C GLU A 348 2.29 0.28 -25.58
N GLY A 349 1.73 0.52 -24.40
CA GLY A 349 0.48 1.23 -24.24
C GLY A 349 0.56 2.39 -23.26
N TYR A 350 -0.19 3.44 -23.55
CA TYR A 350 -0.57 4.38 -22.54
C TYR A 350 -1.36 3.64 -21.47
N ALA A 351 -0.75 3.42 -20.34
CA ALA A 351 -1.38 2.74 -19.24
C ALA A 351 -1.47 3.64 -18.03
N ASN A 352 -2.60 4.22 -17.90
CA ASN A 352 -3.01 4.87 -16.68
C ASN A 352 -3.86 3.90 -15.86
N ILE A 353 -3.27 2.81 -15.40
CA ILE A 353 -4.03 1.75 -14.76
C ILE A 353 -3.62 1.66 -13.33
N TYR A 354 -4.51 2.04 -12.48
CA TYR A 354 -4.38 2.02 -11.04
C TYR A 354 -5.06 0.76 -10.50
N GLY A 355 -4.50 -0.41 -10.77
CA GLY A 355 -4.90 -1.65 -10.13
C GLY A 355 -6.14 -2.36 -10.67
N GLU A 356 -7.09 -1.68 -11.28
CA GLU A 356 -8.36 -2.30 -11.69
C GLU A 356 -8.19 -3.36 -12.78
N TYR A 357 -7.26 -3.12 -13.71
CA TYR A 357 -7.04 -4.00 -14.85
C TYR A 357 -5.89 -4.97 -14.68
N VAL A 358 -5.20 -4.91 -13.54
CA VAL A 358 -4.16 -5.87 -13.22
C VAL A 358 -4.76 -7.03 -12.43
N PRO A 359 -4.63 -8.27 -12.92
CA PRO A 359 -5.12 -9.43 -12.18
C PRO A 359 -4.60 -9.43 -10.74
N ARG A 360 -5.47 -9.70 -9.79
CA ARG A 360 -5.12 -9.70 -8.37
C ARG A 360 -3.95 -10.63 -8.02
N SER A 361 -3.80 -11.72 -8.78
CA SER A 361 -2.65 -12.61 -8.69
C SER A 361 -1.34 -11.89 -8.96
N VAL A 362 -1.29 -11.02 -9.97
CA VAL A 362 -0.10 -10.24 -10.34
C VAL A 362 0.20 -9.16 -9.29
N GLN A 363 -0.83 -8.52 -8.75
CA GLN A 363 -0.68 -7.61 -7.60
C GLN A 363 -0.14 -8.33 -6.37
N ARG A 364 -0.59 -9.58 -6.12
CA ARG A 364 -0.07 -10.43 -5.04
C ARG A 364 1.40 -10.78 -5.18
N TRP A 365 1.94 -10.76 -6.39
CA TRP A 365 3.37 -10.93 -6.61
C TRP A 365 4.17 -9.67 -6.30
N GLY A 366 3.53 -8.51 -6.19
CA GLY A 366 4.20 -7.23 -6.05
C GLY A 366 4.99 -6.87 -7.30
N TYR A 367 4.41 -7.06 -8.49
CA TYR A 367 5.11 -7.03 -9.78
C TYR A 367 5.86 -5.72 -10.05
N VAL A 368 5.45 -4.60 -9.48
CA VAL A 368 6.10 -3.29 -9.58
C VAL A 368 7.19 -3.05 -8.52
N MET A 369 7.38 -3.98 -7.59
CA MET A 369 8.33 -3.81 -6.49
C MET A 369 9.72 -4.32 -6.82
N TRP A 370 9.80 -5.32 -7.70
CA TRP A 370 11.00 -6.11 -7.86
C TRP A 370 11.90 -5.60 -8.98
N ASN A 371 13.20 -5.76 -8.76
CA ASN A 371 14.24 -5.44 -9.75
C ASN A 371 14.26 -6.45 -10.90
N LYS A 372 14.89 -6.03 -12.00
CA LYS A 372 15.07 -6.79 -13.25
C LYS A 372 15.54 -8.23 -12.99
N GLU A 373 16.46 -8.43 -12.07
CA GLU A 373 17.04 -9.76 -11.80
C GLU A 373 15.98 -10.80 -11.43
N ARG A 374 14.89 -10.40 -10.76
CA ARG A 374 13.77 -11.30 -10.44
C ARG A 374 12.86 -11.58 -11.62
N TRP A 375 12.85 -10.66 -12.60
CA TRP A 375 12.02 -10.75 -13.79
C TRP A 375 12.71 -11.41 -14.99
N ASP A 376 14.02 -11.51 -15.00
CA ASP A 376 14.79 -12.05 -16.14
C ASP A 376 14.32 -13.44 -16.57
N PHE A 377 14.05 -14.31 -15.61
CA PHE A 377 13.55 -15.66 -15.91
C PHE A 377 12.07 -15.65 -16.34
N PRO A 378 11.13 -15.07 -15.57
CA PRO A 378 9.72 -15.02 -15.94
C PRO A 378 9.48 -14.43 -17.33
N ILE A 379 10.17 -13.34 -17.69
CA ILE A 379 10.02 -12.66 -18.96
C ILE A 379 10.54 -13.54 -20.11
N ARG A 380 11.75 -14.08 -19.99
CA ARG A 380 12.34 -14.94 -21.05
C ARG A 380 11.50 -16.17 -21.38
N HIS A 381 10.62 -16.58 -20.49
CA HIS A 381 9.77 -17.74 -20.65
C HIS A 381 8.30 -17.40 -20.89
N GLY A 382 7.97 -16.14 -21.11
CA GLY A 382 6.60 -15.68 -21.43
C GLY A 382 5.61 -15.85 -20.29
N LEU A 383 6.07 -15.75 -19.03
CA LEU A 383 5.18 -15.91 -17.86
C LEU A 383 4.10 -14.84 -17.85
N LEU A 384 4.46 -13.57 -18.07
CA LEU A 384 3.49 -12.47 -18.06
C LEU A 384 2.50 -12.57 -19.21
N GLU A 385 2.98 -12.86 -20.43
CA GLU A 385 2.12 -13.03 -21.60
C GLU A 385 1.07 -14.13 -21.39
N ARG A 386 1.47 -15.23 -20.78
CA ARG A 386 0.57 -16.34 -20.49
C ARG A 386 -0.43 -16.00 -19.37
N TRP A 387 -0.04 -15.24 -18.38
CA TRP A 387 -0.91 -14.81 -17.31
C TRP A 387 -1.96 -13.80 -17.77
N CYS A 388 -1.62 -12.95 -18.71
CA CYS A 388 -2.58 -12.05 -19.35
C CYS A 388 -3.57 -12.80 -20.26
N GLN A 389 -3.24 -14.03 -20.70
CA GLN A 389 -4.10 -14.88 -21.54
C GLN A 389 -4.92 -15.90 -20.75
N TRP A 390 -4.63 -16.08 -19.46
CA TRP A 390 -5.32 -17.11 -18.66
C TRP A 390 -6.73 -16.65 -18.31
N PRO A 391 -7.77 -17.45 -18.62
CA PRO A 391 -9.09 -17.20 -18.08
C PRO A 391 -9.01 -17.38 -16.58
N SER A 392 -9.18 -16.31 -15.81
CA SER A 392 -9.26 -16.45 -14.37
C SER A 392 -10.59 -17.11 -14.02
N ASP A 393 -10.55 -18.11 -13.15
CA ASP A 393 -11.74 -18.69 -12.50
C ASP A 393 -12.37 -17.67 -11.51
N ASP A 394 -11.85 -16.44 -11.47
CA ASP A 394 -12.38 -15.34 -10.67
C ASP A 394 -13.53 -14.68 -11.45
N PRO A 395 -14.79 -14.81 -11.01
CA PRO A 395 -15.94 -14.24 -11.70
C PRO A 395 -15.88 -12.70 -11.82
N GLU A 396 -15.07 -12.02 -11.01
CA GLU A 396 -14.85 -10.57 -11.14
C GLU A 396 -13.99 -10.21 -12.37
N VAL A 397 -13.20 -11.15 -12.89
CA VAL A 397 -12.30 -10.94 -14.04
C VAL A 397 -13.00 -11.20 -15.39
N GLY A 398 -14.19 -11.77 -15.40
CA GLY A 398 -14.95 -12.06 -16.62
C GLY A 398 -15.24 -10.84 -17.51
N TYR A 399 -15.21 -9.63 -16.95
CA TYR A 399 -15.39 -8.37 -17.69
C TYR A 399 -14.10 -7.84 -18.32
N MET A 400 -12.93 -8.33 -17.90
CA MET A 400 -11.63 -7.81 -18.36
C MET A 400 -11.17 -8.33 -19.73
N HIS A 401 -11.70 -9.44 -20.21
CA HIS A 401 -11.30 -10.04 -21.49
C HIS A 401 -11.52 -9.16 -22.73
N TYR A 402 -12.34 -8.13 -22.61
CA TYR A 402 -12.60 -7.22 -23.74
C TYR A 402 -11.66 -6.02 -23.82
N ALA A 403 -10.95 -5.68 -22.74
CA ALA A 403 -10.05 -4.52 -22.68
C ALA A 403 -8.61 -4.86 -23.12
N TRP A 404 -8.22 -6.13 -23.11
CA TRP A 404 -6.88 -6.60 -23.44
C TRP A 404 -6.80 -7.15 -24.88
N ARG A 405 -6.99 -6.32 -25.86
CA ARG A 405 -6.47 -6.60 -27.20
C ARG A 405 -5.30 -5.62 -27.43
N PRO A 406 -4.06 -6.11 -27.60
CA PRO A 406 -3.04 -5.26 -28.18
C PRO A 406 -3.56 -4.80 -29.55
N TRP A 407 -3.52 -3.53 -29.77
CA TRP A 407 -3.85 -2.88 -31.05
C TRP A 407 -2.76 -3.17 -32.06
#